data_3a0fd5f3756da5db0861cd8d54c8a277
#
_entry.id   3a0fd5f3756da5db0861cd8d54c8a277
#
_cell.length_a   1.000
_cell.length_b   1.000
_cell.length_c   1.000
_cell.angle_alpha   90.00
_cell.angle_beta   90.00
_cell.angle_gamma   90.00
#
_symmetry.space_group_name_H-M   'P 1'
#
loop_
_entity.id
_entity.type
_entity.pdbx_description
1 polymer ?
#
loop_
_entity_poly.entity_id
_entity_poly.type
_entity_poly.pdbx_seq_one_letter_code
_entity_poly.pdbx_strand_id
1 'polypeptide(L)'
;MMSSAAQFRPGPPPALTSDAWARDFNEVKSFGAKNSTRRSAEQTEIARFWDYSLPAIYHGVVRSVALVPGREVARNARMLAAVAQAMDDATISVFDAKYHYNFWRPATAIRNGDIDGHEATQREASWTSSSRRRCTLSTRVRTAFSRRRSPRC
;
A
#
# COMPACT_ATOMS: atom_id res chain seq x y z
N MET A 1 -22.35 -1.79 6.08
CA MET A 1 -22.10 -0.54 5.33
C MET A 1 -21.53 0.49 6.29
N MET A 2 -20.42 1.09 5.91
CA MET A 2 -19.71 2.08 6.71
C MET A 2 -20.56 3.37 6.82
N SER A 3 -20.62 3.99 8.01
CA SER A 3 -21.41 5.21 8.22
C SER A 3 -20.67 6.49 7.79
N SER A 4 -19.33 6.46 7.83
CA SER A 4 -18.48 7.54 7.32
C SER A 4 -17.10 6.99 6.93
N ALA A 5 -16.41 7.68 6.01
CA ALA A 5 -15.06 7.30 5.59
C ALA A 5 -14.05 7.31 6.75
N ALA A 6 -14.26 8.18 7.74
CA ALA A 6 -13.38 8.31 8.89
C ALA A 6 -13.62 7.27 10.01
N GLN A 7 -14.68 6.45 9.91
CA GLN A 7 -15.08 5.53 10.99
C GLN A 7 -13.97 4.57 11.42
N PHE A 8 -13.17 4.10 10.45
CA PHE A 8 -12.07 3.15 10.68
C PHE A 8 -10.70 3.77 10.42
N ARG A 9 -10.59 5.11 10.46
CA ARG A 9 -9.32 5.78 10.27
C ARG A 9 -8.35 5.38 11.38
N PRO A 10 -7.17 4.83 11.07
CA PRO A 10 -6.15 4.52 12.08
C PRO A 10 -5.60 5.79 12.72
N GLY A 11 -4.84 5.64 13.80
CA GLY A 11 -4.03 6.72 14.37
C GLY A 11 -3.01 7.28 13.36
N PRO A 12 -2.39 8.42 13.68
CA PRO A 12 -1.41 9.04 12.80
C PRO A 12 -0.19 8.13 12.57
N PRO A 13 0.47 8.23 11.40
CA PRO A 13 1.72 7.52 11.15
C PRO A 13 2.82 7.98 12.10
N PRO A 14 3.89 7.19 12.29
CA PRO A 14 5.05 7.57 13.09
C PRO A 14 5.65 8.90 12.62
N ALA A 15 6.14 9.71 13.56
CA ALA A 15 6.87 10.92 13.21
C ALA A 15 8.13 10.55 12.39
N LEU A 16 8.48 11.37 11.39
CA LEU A 16 9.65 11.14 10.53
C LEU A 16 10.97 11.14 11.31
N THR A 17 10.98 11.77 12.47
CA THR A 17 12.13 11.82 13.38
C THR A 17 12.16 10.69 14.41
N SER A 18 11.25 9.71 14.32
CA SER A 18 11.19 8.61 15.30
C SER A 18 12.03 7.42 14.88
N ASP A 19 12.55 6.67 15.87
CA ASP A 19 13.26 5.41 15.63
C ASP A 19 12.40 4.36 14.91
N ALA A 20 11.09 4.37 15.16
CA ALA A 20 10.16 3.51 14.45
C ALA A 20 10.17 3.80 12.94
N TRP A 21 10.15 5.08 12.57
CA TRP A 21 10.29 5.50 11.18
C TRP A 21 11.62 5.04 10.57
N ALA A 22 12.74 5.30 11.25
CA ALA A 22 14.07 4.96 10.75
C ALA A 22 14.24 3.44 10.55
N ARG A 23 13.74 2.63 11.49
CA ARG A 23 13.74 1.17 11.37
C ARG A 23 12.96 0.72 10.14
N ASP A 24 11.72 1.16 9.99
CA ASP A 24 10.83 0.77 8.90
C ASP A 24 11.34 1.28 7.54
N PHE A 25 11.92 2.49 7.50
CA PHE A 25 12.59 3.05 6.33
C PHE A 25 13.74 2.14 5.86
N ASN A 26 14.65 1.77 6.78
CA ASN A 26 15.83 0.96 6.44
C ASN A 26 15.44 -0.48 6.06
N GLU A 27 14.42 -1.04 6.68
CA GLU A 27 13.87 -2.34 6.31
C GLU A 27 13.34 -2.31 4.88
N VAL A 28 12.45 -1.37 4.56
CA VAL A 28 11.89 -1.24 3.21
C VAL A 28 12.96 -0.91 2.19
N LYS A 29 13.94 -0.07 2.54
CA LYS A 29 15.07 0.26 1.66
C LYS A 29 15.86 -0.97 1.28
N SER A 30 16.15 -1.85 2.24
CA SER A 30 16.97 -3.05 2.00
C SER A 30 16.20 -4.19 1.33
N PHE A 31 15.00 -4.52 1.80
CA PHE A 31 14.21 -5.64 1.27
C PHE A 31 13.37 -5.27 0.04
N GLY A 32 12.90 -4.02 -0.04
CA GLY A 32 12.04 -3.54 -1.11
C GLY A 32 12.77 -3.18 -2.42
N ALA A 33 14.09 -3.08 -2.42
CA ALA A 33 14.87 -2.71 -3.60
C ALA A 33 14.70 -3.72 -4.75
N LYS A 34 14.74 -3.23 -6.00
CA LYS A 34 14.66 -4.07 -7.20
C LYS A 34 15.74 -5.14 -7.21
N ASN A 35 16.95 -4.77 -6.87
CA ASN A 35 18.13 -5.64 -6.87
C ASN A 35 18.56 -5.95 -5.42
N SER A 36 17.61 -6.22 -4.52
CA SER A 36 17.91 -6.54 -3.13
C SER A 36 18.72 -7.85 -3.03
N THR A 37 19.84 -7.80 -2.31
CA THR A 37 20.62 -8.98 -1.92
C THR A 37 20.19 -9.53 -0.55
N ARG A 38 19.34 -8.81 0.19
CA ARG A 38 18.83 -9.19 1.50
C ARG A 38 17.53 -10.01 1.43
N ARG A 39 16.77 -9.85 0.36
CA ARG A 39 15.49 -10.53 0.15
C ARG A 39 15.71 -11.93 -0.38
N SER A 40 15.08 -12.94 0.28
CA SER A 40 15.12 -14.32 -0.20
C SER A 40 14.29 -14.54 -1.47
N ALA A 41 14.53 -15.67 -2.16
CA ALA A 41 13.71 -16.08 -3.29
C ALA A 41 12.24 -16.29 -2.88
N GLU A 42 12.00 -16.92 -1.74
CA GLU A 42 10.64 -17.12 -1.17
C GLU A 42 9.94 -15.79 -0.91
N GLN A 43 10.61 -14.82 -0.27
CA GLN A 43 10.03 -13.47 -0.06
C GLN A 43 9.70 -12.78 -1.37
N THR A 44 10.49 -13.04 -2.42
CA THR A 44 10.21 -12.50 -3.76
C THR A 44 8.94 -13.13 -4.35
N GLU A 45 8.77 -14.44 -4.23
CA GLU A 45 7.57 -15.14 -4.71
C GLU A 45 6.31 -14.71 -3.94
N ILE A 46 6.40 -14.57 -2.61
CA ILE A 46 5.30 -14.05 -1.78
C ILE A 46 4.91 -12.63 -2.24
N ALA A 47 5.90 -11.75 -2.46
CA ALA A 47 5.64 -10.39 -2.94
C ALA A 47 4.98 -10.37 -4.33
N ARG A 48 5.39 -11.24 -5.24
CA ARG A 48 4.79 -11.39 -6.58
C ARG A 48 3.36 -11.92 -6.51
N PHE A 49 3.11 -12.90 -5.65
CA PHE A 49 1.77 -13.45 -5.44
C PHE A 49 0.78 -12.36 -5.00
N TRP A 50 1.20 -11.46 -4.09
CA TRP A 50 0.37 -10.39 -3.58
C TRP A 50 0.40 -9.11 -4.44
N ASP A 51 1.24 -9.03 -5.47
CA ASP A 51 1.28 -7.90 -6.41
C ASP A 51 0.15 -7.99 -7.45
N TYR A 52 -1.06 -8.22 -6.98
CA TYR A 52 -2.26 -8.40 -7.80
C TYR A 52 -3.39 -7.49 -7.31
N SER A 53 -4.43 -7.36 -8.12
CA SER A 53 -5.63 -6.61 -7.75
C SER A 53 -6.42 -7.37 -6.68
N LEU A 54 -6.50 -6.83 -5.45
CA LEU A 54 -7.20 -7.45 -4.33
C LEU A 54 -8.64 -7.87 -4.67
N PRO A 55 -9.49 -7.06 -5.33
CA PRO A 55 -10.83 -7.47 -5.70
C PRO A 55 -10.87 -8.75 -6.54
N ALA A 56 -9.97 -8.89 -7.50
CA ALA A 56 -9.93 -10.08 -8.36
C ALA A 56 -9.59 -11.35 -7.57
N ILE A 57 -8.64 -11.28 -6.62
CA ILE A 57 -8.25 -12.41 -5.76
C ILE A 57 -9.43 -12.81 -4.87
N TYR A 58 -10.01 -11.87 -4.13
CA TYR A 58 -11.09 -12.18 -3.18
C TYR A 58 -12.35 -12.66 -3.87
N HIS A 59 -12.72 -12.11 -5.02
CA HIS A 59 -13.83 -12.64 -5.82
C HIS A 59 -13.57 -14.06 -6.31
N GLY A 60 -12.32 -14.40 -6.64
CA GLY A 60 -11.94 -15.78 -6.99
C GLY A 60 -12.19 -16.74 -5.82
N VAL A 61 -11.74 -16.39 -4.61
CA VAL A 61 -11.96 -17.19 -3.39
C VAL A 61 -13.45 -17.32 -3.08
N VAL A 62 -14.21 -16.23 -3.11
CA VAL A 62 -15.65 -16.27 -2.81
C VAL A 62 -16.40 -17.11 -3.84
N ARG A 63 -16.00 -17.04 -5.11
CA ARG A 63 -16.58 -17.85 -6.18
C ARG A 63 -16.33 -19.36 -5.93
N SER A 64 -15.14 -19.76 -5.52
CA SER A 64 -14.85 -21.15 -5.19
C SER A 64 -15.74 -21.69 -4.06
N VAL A 65 -16.03 -20.85 -3.04
CA VAL A 65 -16.96 -21.19 -1.97
C VAL A 65 -18.41 -21.24 -2.49
N ALA A 66 -18.81 -20.34 -3.38
CA ALA A 66 -20.16 -20.31 -3.96
C ALA A 66 -20.46 -21.53 -4.85
N LEU A 67 -19.44 -22.13 -5.47
CA LEU A 67 -19.57 -23.28 -6.37
C LEU A 67 -19.68 -24.62 -5.63
N VAL A 68 -19.60 -24.65 -4.29
CA VAL A 68 -19.79 -25.88 -3.52
C VAL A 68 -21.22 -26.42 -3.74
N PRO A 69 -21.36 -27.70 -4.09
CA PRO A 69 -22.68 -28.30 -4.33
C PRO A 69 -23.65 -28.15 -3.16
N GLY A 70 -24.94 -28.00 -3.44
CA GLY A 70 -26.01 -27.91 -2.45
C GLY A 70 -26.18 -26.52 -1.81
N ARG A 71 -25.46 -25.50 -2.25
CA ARG A 71 -25.66 -24.13 -1.77
C ARG A 71 -26.81 -23.44 -2.50
N GLU A 72 -27.67 -22.79 -1.74
CA GLU A 72 -28.79 -22.03 -2.25
C GLU A 72 -28.32 -20.76 -2.97
N VAL A 73 -28.92 -20.43 -4.11
CA VAL A 73 -28.57 -19.25 -4.94
C VAL A 73 -28.71 -17.94 -4.16
N ALA A 74 -29.80 -17.78 -3.41
CA ALA A 74 -30.03 -16.56 -2.61
C ALA A 74 -28.95 -16.37 -1.51
N ARG A 75 -28.50 -17.45 -0.90
CA ARG A 75 -27.41 -17.44 0.09
C ARG A 75 -26.08 -17.03 -0.55
N ASN A 76 -25.79 -17.56 -1.73
CA ASN A 76 -24.60 -17.19 -2.49
C ASN A 76 -24.62 -15.72 -2.93
N ALA A 77 -25.77 -15.21 -3.40
CA ALA A 77 -25.93 -13.82 -3.77
C ALA A 77 -25.69 -12.87 -2.57
N ARG A 78 -26.25 -13.19 -1.40
CA ARG A 78 -26.02 -12.42 -0.17
C ARG A 78 -24.54 -12.43 0.24
N MET A 79 -23.85 -13.58 0.13
CA MET A 79 -22.43 -13.69 0.46
C MET A 79 -21.59 -12.83 -0.50
N LEU A 80 -21.83 -12.90 -1.80
CA LEU A 80 -21.13 -12.10 -2.80
C LEU A 80 -21.34 -10.59 -2.57
N ALA A 81 -22.58 -10.17 -2.29
CA ALA A 81 -22.90 -8.79 -1.98
C ALA A 81 -22.18 -8.30 -0.71
N ALA A 82 -22.20 -9.10 0.37
CA ALA A 82 -21.54 -8.76 1.62
C ALA A 82 -20.01 -8.63 1.46
N VAL A 83 -19.39 -9.52 0.70
CA VAL A 83 -17.94 -9.44 0.42
C VAL A 83 -17.60 -8.22 -0.44
N ALA A 84 -18.38 -7.93 -1.49
CA ALA A 84 -18.20 -6.74 -2.31
C ALA A 84 -18.28 -5.46 -1.47
N GLN A 85 -19.30 -5.36 -0.62
CA GLN A 85 -19.50 -4.25 0.29
C GLN A 85 -18.32 -4.07 1.28
N ALA A 86 -17.86 -5.18 1.88
CA ALA A 86 -16.72 -5.13 2.79
C ALA A 86 -15.42 -4.68 2.09
N MET A 87 -15.22 -5.10 0.84
CA MET A 87 -14.07 -4.65 0.05
C MET A 87 -14.14 -3.16 -0.29
N ASP A 88 -15.32 -2.66 -0.64
CA ASP A 88 -15.53 -1.23 -0.92
C ASP A 88 -15.33 -0.39 0.34
N ASP A 89 -15.92 -0.78 1.47
CA ASP A 89 -15.76 -0.10 2.76
C ASP A 89 -14.27 -0.08 3.19
N ALA A 90 -13.55 -1.19 3.03
CA ALA A 90 -12.11 -1.27 3.32
C ALA A 90 -11.30 -0.34 2.39
N THR A 91 -11.63 -0.32 1.11
CA THR A 91 -10.95 0.53 0.12
C THR A 91 -11.16 2.01 0.44
N ILE A 92 -12.39 2.41 0.76
CA ILE A 92 -12.73 3.78 1.16
C ILE A 92 -11.94 4.18 2.42
N SER A 93 -11.88 3.31 3.43
CA SER A 93 -11.14 3.58 4.67
C SER A 93 -9.63 3.77 4.43
N VAL A 94 -9.03 2.91 3.58
CA VAL A 94 -7.62 3.03 3.21
C VAL A 94 -7.33 4.32 2.45
N PHE A 95 -8.19 4.69 1.51
CA PHE A 95 -8.02 5.93 0.76
C PHE A 95 -8.28 7.17 1.63
N ASP A 96 -9.25 7.12 2.54
CA ASP A 96 -9.46 8.19 3.52
C ASP A 96 -8.22 8.44 4.36
N ALA A 97 -7.66 7.40 4.99
CA ALA A 97 -6.43 7.51 5.76
C ALA A 97 -5.26 8.04 4.93
N LYS A 98 -5.10 7.52 3.70
CA LYS A 98 -4.04 7.94 2.78
C LYS A 98 -4.12 9.43 2.43
N TYR A 99 -5.30 9.96 2.17
CA TYR A 99 -5.48 11.36 1.81
C TYR A 99 -5.49 12.27 3.03
N HIS A 100 -5.99 11.80 4.14
CA HIS A 100 -6.02 12.55 5.40
C HIS A 100 -4.62 12.82 5.93
N TYR A 101 -3.77 11.76 6.01
CA TYR A 101 -2.41 11.90 6.54
C TYR A 101 -1.41 12.38 5.48
N ASN A 102 -1.70 12.20 4.20
CA ASN A 102 -0.82 12.59 3.08
C ASN A 102 0.64 12.16 3.31
N PHE A 103 0.84 10.96 3.83
CA PHE A 103 2.13 10.46 4.24
C PHE A 103 2.98 10.00 3.04
N TRP A 104 4.29 10.03 3.20
CA TRP A 104 5.23 9.67 2.14
C TRP A 104 5.09 8.21 1.73
N ARG A 105 5.16 7.98 0.43
CA ARG A 105 5.33 6.61 -0.06
C ARG A 105 6.77 6.16 0.15
N PRO A 106 7.03 4.86 0.37
CA PRO A 106 8.38 4.35 0.61
C PRO A 106 9.42 4.85 -0.39
N ALA A 107 9.09 4.82 -1.67
CA ALA A 107 10.03 5.29 -2.68
C ALA A 107 10.24 6.82 -2.69
N THR A 108 9.25 7.59 -2.24
CA THR A 108 9.42 9.04 -2.03
C THR A 108 10.31 9.27 -0.81
N ALA A 109 10.06 8.55 0.28
CA ALA A 109 10.85 8.60 1.49
C ALA A 109 12.33 8.28 1.24
N ILE A 110 12.61 7.12 0.62
CA ILE A 110 13.98 6.66 0.38
C ILE A 110 14.76 7.60 -0.56
N ARG A 111 14.08 8.21 -1.52
CA ARG A 111 14.71 9.17 -2.42
C ARG A 111 14.94 10.56 -1.81
N ASN A 112 14.36 10.83 -0.65
CA ASN A 112 14.43 12.10 0.06
C ASN A 112 14.74 11.91 1.56
N GLY A 113 15.43 10.85 1.95
CA GLY A 113 15.77 10.55 3.33
C GLY A 113 16.72 11.55 3.98
N ASP A 114 17.24 12.50 3.20
CA ASP A 114 18.08 13.61 3.68
C ASP A 114 17.27 14.77 4.29
N ILE A 115 15.94 14.75 4.13
CA ILE A 115 15.07 15.86 4.59
C ILE A 115 14.02 15.43 5.61
N ASP A 116 14.04 14.19 6.09
CA ASP A 116 13.11 13.70 7.11
C ASP A 116 13.51 14.04 8.55
N GLY A 117 14.74 14.54 8.74
CA GLY A 117 15.26 14.98 10.04
C GLY A 117 15.77 13.85 10.92
N HIS A 118 16.00 12.64 10.39
CA HIS A 118 16.53 11.50 11.13
C HIS A 118 17.90 11.07 10.57
N GLU A 119 18.93 11.04 11.42
CA GLU A 119 20.32 10.75 11.01
C GLU A 119 20.53 9.32 10.46
N ALA A 120 19.72 8.36 10.90
CA ALA A 120 19.81 6.97 10.45
C ALA A 120 19.13 6.70 9.10
N THR A 121 18.47 7.68 8.52
CA THR A 121 17.80 7.57 7.20
C THR A 121 18.63 8.24 6.13
N GLN A 122 19.27 7.42 5.29
CA GLN A 122 20.12 7.93 4.21
C GLN A 122 19.40 7.91 2.87
N ARG A 123 19.45 9.05 2.19
CA ARG A 123 18.91 9.22 0.85
C ARG A 123 19.57 8.27 -0.16
N GLU A 124 18.73 7.70 -1.04
CA GLU A 124 19.18 6.95 -2.21
C GLU A 124 18.35 7.36 -3.43
N ALA A 125 18.85 8.33 -4.18
CA ALA A 125 18.11 8.94 -5.31
C ALA A 125 17.77 7.95 -6.43
N SER A 126 18.61 6.92 -6.63
CA SER A 126 18.46 5.89 -7.66
C SER A 126 17.59 4.70 -7.23
N TRP A 127 17.15 4.67 -5.95
CA TRP A 127 16.40 3.53 -5.44
C TRP A 127 15.12 3.26 -6.25
N THR A 128 14.91 2.01 -6.60
CA THR A 128 13.72 1.53 -7.31
C THR A 128 13.14 0.32 -6.61
N SER A 129 11.81 0.27 -6.56
CA SER A 129 11.06 -0.84 -5.97
C SER A 129 11.15 -2.10 -6.82
N SER A 130 11.08 -3.27 -6.17
CA SER A 130 10.99 -4.58 -6.82
C SER A 130 9.66 -4.78 -7.56
N SER A 131 8.56 -4.21 -7.08
CA SER A 131 7.27 -4.30 -7.74
C SER A 131 7.05 -3.11 -8.68
N ARG A 132 6.35 -3.36 -9.79
CA ARG A 132 5.94 -2.28 -10.70
C ARG A 132 4.91 -1.42 -10.00
N ARG A 133 5.19 -0.14 -9.86
CA ARG A 133 4.18 0.80 -9.40
C ARG A 133 3.05 0.85 -10.42
N ARG A 134 1.88 0.37 -10.06
CA ARG A 134 0.68 0.87 -10.71
C ARG A 134 0.51 2.32 -10.25
N CYS A 135 0.47 3.24 -11.18
CA CYS A 135 0.09 4.63 -10.91
C CYS A 135 -1.40 4.67 -10.52
N THR A 136 -1.75 4.15 -9.35
CA THR A 136 -3.03 4.45 -8.74
C THR A 136 -2.88 5.83 -8.14
N LEU A 137 -3.45 6.84 -8.84
CA LEU A 137 -3.58 8.24 -8.45
C LEU A 137 -2.63 8.64 -7.31
N SER A 138 -1.39 8.98 -7.68
CA SER A 138 -0.45 9.53 -6.73
C SER A 138 -1.04 10.82 -6.24
N THR A 139 -1.34 10.89 -4.94
CA THR A 139 -1.48 12.17 -4.27
C THR A 139 -0.24 12.96 -4.64
N ARG A 140 -0.41 14.01 -5.45
CA ARG A 140 0.64 15.00 -5.64
C ARG A 140 0.88 15.62 -4.28
N VAL A 141 1.85 15.13 -3.54
CA VAL A 141 2.48 15.92 -2.52
C VAL A 141 3.17 17.04 -3.28
N ARG A 142 2.44 18.12 -3.52
CA ARG A 142 3.06 19.40 -3.79
C ARG A 142 3.69 19.83 -2.47
N THR A 143 4.87 19.31 -2.16
CA THR A 143 5.77 20.05 -1.31
C THR A 143 5.98 21.40 -2.01
N ALA A 144 5.66 22.47 -1.33
CA ALA A 144 5.86 23.84 -1.79
C ALA A 144 7.36 24.17 -2.01
N PHE A 145 8.21 23.17 -2.05
CA PHE A 145 9.67 23.27 -2.21
C PHE A 145 10.12 22.32 -3.33
N SER A 146 9.91 22.70 -4.55
CA SER A 146 10.73 22.43 -5.72
C SER A 146 9.95 22.72 -7.00
N ARG A 147 9.97 23.94 -7.48
CA ARG A 147 9.88 24.22 -8.91
C ARG A 147 11.16 23.69 -9.56
N ARG A 148 11.29 22.43 -9.84
CA ARG A 148 12.12 21.92 -10.93
C ARG A 148 11.75 20.46 -11.23
N ARG A 149 11.15 20.29 -12.41
CA ARG A 149 11.03 19.10 -13.26
C ARG A 149 10.66 17.79 -12.56
N SER A 150 9.36 17.47 -12.60
CA SER A 150 8.82 16.14 -12.41
C SER A 150 9.30 15.24 -13.56
N PRO A 151 9.93 14.10 -13.30
CA PRO A 151 9.95 13.02 -14.30
C PRO A 151 8.54 12.41 -14.36
N ARG A 152 8.07 12.23 -15.57
CA ARG A 152 6.81 11.55 -15.89
C ARG A 152 6.79 10.17 -15.23
N CYS A 153 5.59 9.72 -14.79
CA CYS A 153 5.34 8.32 -14.37
C CYS A 153 5.87 7.32 -15.37
#